data_69459171ada44c8369a9e7223a11a63f
#
_entry.id   69459171ada44c8369a9e7223a11a63f
#
_cell.length_a   1.000
_cell.length_b   1.000
_cell.length_c   1.000
_cell.angle_alpha   90.00
_cell.angle_beta   90.00
_cell.angle_gamma   90.00
#
_symmetry.space_group_name_H-M   'P 1'
#
loop_
_entity.id
_entity.type
_entity.pdbx_description
1 polymer ?
#
loop_
_entity_poly.entity_id
_entity_poly.type
_entity_poly.pdbx_seq_one_letter_code
_entity_poly.pdbx_strand_id
1 'polypeptide(L)'
;MNNGKNDLTEGSIGRKLISFFLPIAAGTLFQQLYNAADAIVVGKFVGTIALAAVGGSAAHITNLLIGFFVALSGGSTVVIAQLFGAKDEESIQKATGTAIAFCIISGIVLTIVGFAFTPVFLRVLQSPPDTIAESTTYLRIVFLGVTAQLLYNMEAGVLNAVGDSRSPFIYLSICCIVNIFLDLLLVAVFKMGVAGAAIATIASQIMSAVLATAKLMRSKEAYRITLKGIGLHRKLLGRMLHIGIPAGLQSSMYAISNMIIQVAVNLLGTATVAAWSLSGKIDGFYWACSNAAGIAVMNFAAQNYGAGRMDRVHDCEKLSLKLFMGITLLFSAVLLGFGRFLLPLFNDDAEVLAKTWQVMLYMVPLYFTWTYIEIISGVLRGIGDAVVPVIIIGVGVCLLRVVWIATVYRSHPNMLNVCLAYPISWIVTDIAFFFYYRRVKWLYHIK
;
A
#
# COMPACT_ATOMS: atom_id res chain seq x y z
N MET A 1 3.02 15.41 -28.91
CA MET A 1 2.60 14.43 -27.91
C MET A 1 2.39 13.06 -28.56
N ASN A 2 3.14 12.06 -28.16
CA ASN A 2 2.92 10.67 -28.60
C ASN A 2 1.80 10.06 -27.72
N ASN A 3 0.63 10.70 -27.74
CA ASN A 3 -0.45 10.63 -26.74
C ASN A 3 -1.34 9.38 -26.79
N GLY A 4 -1.11 8.44 -27.69
CA GLY A 4 -2.08 7.34 -27.87
C GLY A 4 -1.95 6.17 -26.87
N LYS A 5 -0.77 5.91 -26.31
CA LYS A 5 -0.48 4.65 -25.61
C LYS A 5 -0.86 4.69 -24.11
N ASN A 6 -0.59 5.81 -23.44
CA ASN A 6 -0.75 5.94 -21.98
C ASN A 6 -2.00 6.73 -21.55
N ASP A 7 -2.69 7.38 -22.48
CA ASP A 7 -3.90 8.16 -22.20
C ASP A 7 -5.08 7.24 -21.84
N LEU A 8 -5.59 7.36 -20.61
CA LEU A 8 -6.74 6.61 -20.10
C LEU A 8 -8.09 7.24 -20.48
N THR A 9 -8.09 8.44 -21.05
CA THR A 9 -9.32 9.17 -21.41
C THR A 9 -9.94 8.69 -22.72
N GLU A 10 -9.20 7.92 -23.55
CA GLU A 10 -9.62 7.44 -24.85
C GLU A 10 -9.54 5.93 -24.97
N GLY A 11 -10.28 5.35 -25.93
CA GLY A 11 -10.26 3.92 -26.24
C GLY A 11 -11.09 3.05 -25.29
N SER A 12 -10.93 1.72 -25.40
CA SER A 12 -11.68 0.75 -24.60
C SER A 12 -11.27 0.77 -23.14
N ILE A 13 -12.22 0.99 -22.24
CA ILE A 13 -12.01 1.09 -20.79
C ILE A 13 -11.38 -0.18 -20.25
N GLY A 14 -11.95 -1.35 -20.55
CA GLY A 14 -11.48 -2.62 -20.00
C GLY A 14 -10.05 -2.95 -20.43
N ARG A 15 -9.71 -2.75 -21.72
CA ARG A 15 -8.36 -3.01 -22.22
C ARG A 15 -7.33 -2.07 -21.57
N LYS A 16 -7.66 -0.79 -21.43
CA LYS A 16 -6.80 0.22 -20.80
C LYS A 16 -6.63 -0.08 -19.31
N LEU A 17 -7.72 -0.39 -18.60
CA LEU A 17 -7.71 -0.70 -17.18
C LEU A 17 -6.85 -1.93 -16.88
N ILE A 18 -7.05 -3.05 -17.61
CA ILE A 18 -6.25 -4.27 -17.42
C ILE A 18 -4.78 -4.02 -17.76
N SER A 19 -4.49 -3.37 -18.89
CA SER A 19 -3.11 -3.06 -19.29
C SER A 19 -2.38 -2.16 -18.30
N PHE A 20 -3.11 -1.30 -17.59
CA PHE A 20 -2.58 -0.42 -16.55
C PHE A 20 -2.46 -1.13 -15.20
N PHE A 21 -3.44 -1.96 -14.84
CA PHE A 21 -3.48 -2.74 -13.61
C PHE A 21 -2.37 -3.80 -13.53
N LEU A 22 -2.15 -4.57 -14.61
CA LEU A 22 -1.24 -5.72 -14.58
C LEU A 22 0.20 -5.36 -14.16
N PRO A 23 0.85 -4.30 -14.66
CA PRO A 23 2.18 -3.92 -14.19
C PRO A 23 2.20 -3.51 -12.73
N ILE A 24 1.16 -2.81 -12.24
CA ILE A 24 1.06 -2.40 -10.84
C ILE A 24 0.93 -3.63 -9.94
N ALA A 25 0.03 -4.56 -10.29
CA ALA A 25 -0.16 -5.81 -9.56
C ALA A 25 1.12 -6.66 -9.54
N ALA A 26 1.77 -6.81 -10.68
CA ALA A 26 3.06 -7.50 -10.76
C ALA A 26 4.11 -6.82 -9.86
N GLY A 27 4.21 -5.50 -9.88
CA GLY A 27 5.14 -4.74 -9.04
C GLY A 27 4.90 -4.96 -7.55
N THR A 28 3.63 -4.90 -7.10
CA THR A 28 3.29 -5.16 -5.70
C THR A 28 3.56 -6.60 -5.29
N LEU A 29 3.35 -7.57 -6.18
CA LEU A 29 3.71 -8.98 -5.94
C LEU A 29 5.23 -9.17 -5.84
N PHE A 30 6.01 -8.56 -6.72
CA PHE A 30 7.48 -8.55 -6.63
C PHE A 30 7.96 -7.95 -5.31
N GLN A 31 7.30 -6.88 -4.84
CA GLN A 31 7.60 -6.28 -3.53
C GLN A 31 7.34 -7.25 -2.37
N GLN A 32 6.27 -8.05 -2.42
CA GLN A 32 6.01 -9.09 -1.42
C GLN A 32 7.06 -10.20 -1.45
N LEU A 33 7.51 -10.59 -2.66
CA LEU A 33 8.57 -11.60 -2.80
C LEU A 33 9.90 -11.10 -2.23
N TYR A 34 10.27 -9.85 -2.48
CA TYR A 34 11.52 -9.33 -1.92
C TYR A 34 11.45 -9.21 -0.39
N ASN A 35 10.34 -8.74 0.19
CA ASN A 35 10.15 -8.70 1.65
C ASN A 35 10.28 -10.11 2.27
N ALA A 36 9.75 -11.12 1.59
CA ALA A 36 9.89 -12.51 2.03
C ALA A 36 11.34 -12.99 1.93
N ALA A 37 12.06 -12.66 0.86
CA ALA A 37 13.47 -13.02 0.66
C ALA A 37 14.36 -12.38 1.73
N ASP A 38 14.17 -11.07 2.01
CA ASP A 38 14.87 -10.33 3.07
C ASP A 38 14.68 -11.02 4.44
N ALA A 39 13.43 -11.35 4.80
CA ALA A 39 13.13 -12.06 6.04
C ALA A 39 13.80 -13.45 6.11
N ILE A 40 13.85 -14.19 4.99
CA ILE A 40 14.52 -15.50 4.93
C ILE A 40 16.03 -15.33 5.10
N VAL A 41 16.64 -14.36 4.44
CA VAL A 41 18.10 -14.12 4.53
C VAL A 41 18.47 -13.70 5.96
N VAL A 42 17.75 -12.75 6.55
CA VAL A 42 18.00 -12.32 7.93
C VAL A 42 17.78 -13.49 8.90
N GLY A 43 16.66 -14.21 8.79
CA GLY A 43 16.36 -15.34 9.69
C GLY A 43 17.36 -16.47 9.60
N LYS A 44 17.84 -16.82 8.40
CA LYS A 44 18.76 -17.95 8.17
C LYS A 44 20.22 -17.63 8.51
N PHE A 45 20.69 -16.42 8.20
CA PHE A 45 22.10 -16.06 8.32
C PHE A 45 22.44 -15.21 9.56
N VAL A 46 21.47 -14.50 10.13
CA VAL A 46 21.68 -13.68 11.34
C VAL A 46 21.03 -14.31 12.57
N GLY A 47 19.84 -14.89 12.40
CA GLY A 47 19.15 -15.63 13.47
C GLY A 47 17.80 -15.02 13.87
N THR A 48 17.15 -15.68 14.83
CA THR A 48 15.76 -15.37 15.23
C THR A 48 15.62 -14.02 15.93
N ILE A 49 16.61 -13.58 16.70
CA ILE A 49 16.59 -12.26 17.37
C ILE A 49 16.62 -11.15 16.34
N ALA A 50 17.47 -11.28 15.31
CA ALA A 50 17.56 -10.31 14.22
C ALA A 50 16.26 -10.27 13.40
N LEU A 51 15.66 -11.43 13.11
CA LEU A 51 14.38 -11.50 12.42
C LEU A 51 13.27 -10.84 13.24
N ALA A 52 13.25 -11.06 14.56
CA ALA A 52 12.31 -10.39 15.46
C ALA A 52 12.56 -8.88 15.55
N ALA A 53 13.82 -8.45 15.51
CA ALA A 53 14.18 -7.03 15.50
C ALA A 53 13.70 -6.29 14.24
N VAL A 54 13.82 -6.92 13.07
CA VAL A 54 13.40 -6.35 11.78
C VAL A 54 11.89 -6.44 11.59
N GLY A 55 11.31 -7.62 11.85
CA GLY A 55 9.88 -7.92 11.60
C GLY A 55 8.93 -7.50 12.73
N GLY A 56 9.43 -7.20 13.92
CA GLY A 56 8.63 -6.83 15.09
C GLY A 56 8.34 -5.34 15.19
N SER A 57 8.79 -4.71 16.29
CA SER A 57 8.53 -3.29 16.55
C SER A 57 9.05 -2.36 15.46
N ALA A 58 10.17 -2.70 14.81
CA ALA A 58 10.71 -1.92 13.70
C ALA A 58 9.74 -1.85 12.51
N ALA A 59 9.16 -2.99 12.13
CA ALA A 59 8.17 -3.02 11.05
C ALA A 59 6.92 -2.18 11.36
N HIS A 60 6.44 -2.18 12.61
CA HIS A 60 5.29 -1.37 13.01
C HIS A 60 5.60 0.13 12.94
N ILE A 61 6.78 0.56 13.40
CA ILE A 61 7.23 1.96 13.31
C ILE A 61 7.33 2.39 11.84
N THR A 62 7.96 1.55 11.02
CA THR A 62 8.14 1.80 9.58
C THR A 62 6.79 1.93 8.88
N ASN A 63 5.89 0.97 9.10
CA ASN A 63 4.55 0.98 8.49
C ASN A 63 3.72 2.20 8.93
N LEU A 64 3.81 2.61 10.19
CA LEU A 64 3.07 3.77 10.68
C LEU A 64 3.61 5.07 10.09
N LEU A 65 4.92 5.33 10.20
CA LEU A 65 5.52 6.59 9.79
C LEU A 65 5.69 6.68 8.27
N ILE A 66 6.35 5.71 7.64
CA ILE A 66 6.59 5.72 6.20
C ILE A 66 5.28 5.49 5.45
N GLY A 67 4.43 4.57 5.92
CA GLY A 67 3.11 4.30 5.34
C GLY A 67 2.21 5.54 5.28
N PHE A 68 2.25 6.40 6.32
CA PHE A 68 1.55 7.69 6.30
C PHE A 68 2.01 8.57 5.13
N PHE A 69 3.33 8.76 4.98
CA PHE A 69 3.87 9.63 3.91
C PHE A 69 3.72 9.04 2.51
N VAL A 70 3.80 7.71 2.37
CA VAL A 70 3.52 7.02 1.10
C VAL A 70 2.06 7.22 0.70
N ALA A 71 1.12 7.05 1.63
CA ALA A 71 -0.31 7.30 1.36
C ALA A 71 -0.59 8.79 1.07
N LEU A 72 0.09 9.70 1.77
CA LEU A 72 0.04 11.15 1.53
C LEU A 72 0.46 11.49 0.10
N SER A 73 1.47 10.82 -0.45
CA SER A 73 1.92 11.04 -1.84
C SER A 73 0.85 10.70 -2.88
N GLY A 74 -0.10 9.84 -2.55
CA GLY A 74 -1.26 9.53 -3.39
C GLY A 74 -2.11 10.75 -3.76
N GLY A 75 -2.16 11.76 -2.87
CA GLY A 75 -2.82 13.04 -3.17
C GLY A 75 -2.18 13.78 -4.36
N SER A 76 -0.86 13.75 -4.46
CA SER A 76 -0.13 14.32 -5.60
C SER A 76 -0.43 13.56 -6.89
N THR A 77 -0.49 12.23 -6.82
CA THR A 77 -0.84 11.37 -7.96
C THR A 77 -2.22 11.75 -8.52
N VAL A 78 -3.23 11.89 -7.68
CA VAL A 78 -4.59 12.28 -8.11
C VAL A 78 -4.61 13.66 -8.77
N VAL A 79 -3.98 14.67 -8.15
CA VAL A 79 -3.95 16.03 -8.72
C VAL A 79 -3.24 16.05 -10.06
N ILE A 80 -2.11 15.37 -10.21
CA ILE A 80 -1.38 15.29 -11.48
C ILE A 80 -2.20 14.54 -12.53
N ALA A 81 -2.87 13.43 -12.16
CA ALA A 81 -3.73 12.68 -13.07
C ALA A 81 -4.93 13.51 -13.59
N GLN A 82 -5.56 14.31 -12.71
CA GLN A 82 -6.62 15.24 -13.10
C GLN A 82 -6.13 16.31 -14.07
N LEU A 83 -4.97 16.91 -13.79
CA LEU A 83 -4.36 17.91 -14.68
C LEU A 83 -3.93 17.31 -16.01
N PHE A 84 -3.44 16.06 -16.00
CA PHE A 84 -3.09 15.33 -17.22
C PHE A 84 -4.33 15.06 -18.08
N GLY A 85 -5.44 14.64 -17.48
CA GLY A 85 -6.72 14.50 -18.16
C GLY A 85 -7.26 15.81 -18.74
N ALA A 86 -7.07 16.91 -18.02
CA ALA A 86 -7.42 18.27 -18.46
C ALA A 86 -6.49 18.82 -19.55
N LYS A 87 -5.38 18.15 -19.86
CA LYS A 87 -4.33 18.58 -20.80
C LYS A 87 -3.70 19.94 -20.45
N ASP A 88 -3.64 20.27 -19.15
CA ASP A 88 -3.05 21.52 -18.62
C ASP A 88 -1.55 21.31 -18.36
N GLU A 89 -0.74 21.46 -19.42
CA GLU A 89 0.71 21.20 -19.39
C GLU A 89 1.47 22.06 -18.39
N GLU A 90 1.10 23.33 -18.25
CA GLU A 90 1.75 24.26 -17.34
C GLU A 90 1.51 23.85 -15.88
N SER A 91 0.25 23.53 -15.55
CA SER A 91 -0.10 23.06 -14.20
C SER A 91 0.49 21.67 -13.88
N ILE A 92 0.62 20.75 -14.86
CA ILE A 92 1.28 19.46 -14.68
C ILE A 92 2.74 19.66 -14.27
N GLN A 93 3.49 20.52 -14.97
CA GLN A 93 4.90 20.79 -14.66
C GLN A 93 5.05 21.38 -13.25
N LYS A 94 4.24 22.38 -12.90
CA LYS A 94 4.22 22.98 -11.54
C LYS A 94 3.81 21.96 -10.46
N ALA A 95 2.84 21.10 -10.75
CA ALA A 95 2.38 20.07 -9.82
C ALA A 95 3.47 19.02 -9.59
N THR A 96 4.11 18.54 -10.65
CA THR A 96 5.23 17.59 -10.52
C THR A 96 6.38 18.20 -9.72
N GLY A 97 6.79 19.43 -10.01
CA GLY A 97 7.83 20.13 -9.25
C GLY A 97 7.45 20.31 -7.78
N THR A 98 6.17 20.64 -7.48
CA THR A 98 5.66 20.78 -6.12
C THR A 98 5.65 19.45 -5.37
N ALA A 99 5.23 18.36 -6.03
CA ALA A 99 5.22 17.02 -5.45
C ALA A 99 6.62 16.56 -5.05
N ILE A 100 7.61 16.76 -5.93
CA ILE A 100 9.01 16.42 -5.67
C ILE A 100 9.60 17.28 -4.54
N ALA A 101 9.37 18.60 -4.57
CA ALA A 101 9.85 19.50 -3.51
C ALA A 101 9.27 19.10 -2.14
N PHE A 102 7.96 18.87 -2.08
CA PHE A 102 7.29 18.40 -0.87
C PHE A 102 7.82 17.06 -0.37
N CYS A 103 8.05 16.12 -1.29
CA CYS A 103 8.59 14.80 -0.98
C CYS A 103 10.02 14.89 -0.37
N ILE A 104 10.90 15.70 -0.95
CA ILE A 104 12.25 15.90 -0.44
C ILE A 104 12.22 16.53 0.97
N ILE A 105 11.42 17.58 1.17
CA ILE A 105 11.28 18.23 2.47
C ILE A 105 10.75 17.24 3.52
N SER A 106 9.65 16.54 3.19
CA SER A 106 9.06 15.56 4.09
C SER A 106 10.01 14.39 4.40
N GLY A 107 10.76 13.94 3.39
CA GLY A 107 11.76 12.89 3.55
C GLY A 107 12.90 13.30 4.48
N ILE A 108 13.44 14.52 4.34
CA ILE A 108 14.48 15.05 5.21
C ILE A 108 13.94 15.17 6.65
N VAL A 109 12.74 15.72 6.83
CA VAL A 109 12.12 15.83 8.16
C VAL A 109 11.95 14.44 8.78
N LEU A 110 11.43 13.47 8.01
CA LEU A 110 11.23 12.11 8.51
C LEU A 110 12.57 11.40 8.80
N THR A 111 13.60 11.65 8.00
CA THR A 111 14.98 11.18 8.29
C THR A 111 15.46 11.69 9.65
N ILE A 112 15.38 13.00 9.90
CA ILE A 112 15.85 13.61 11.15
C ILE A 112 15.04 13.10 12.34
N VAL A 113 13.70 13.15 12.24
CA VAL A 113 12.79 12.72 13.32
C VAL A 113 12.94 11.22 13.55
N GLY A 114 12.91 10.40 12.52
CA GLY A 114 13.02 8.95 12.62
C GLY A 114 14.35 8.53 13.24
N PHE A 115 15.46 9.08 12.77
CA PHE A 115 16.80 8.77 13.29
C PHE A 115 16.96 9.17 14.75
N ALA A 116 16.54 10.39 15.10
CA ALA A 116 16.69 10.93 16.45
C ALA A 116 15.78 10.24 17.47
N PHE A 117 14.52 9.97 17.10
CA PHE A 117 13.52 9.45 18.01
C PHE A 117 13.36 7.92 17.96
N THR A 118 14.15 7.20 17.16
CA THR A 118 14.13 5.72 17.12
C THR A 118 14.14 5.05 18.50
N PRO A 119 15.03 5.43 19.46
CA PRO A 119 15.03 4.80 20.79
C PRO A 119 13.75 5.08 21.59
N VAL A 120 13.14 6.25 21.39
CA VAL A 120 11.87 6.62 22.04
C VAL A 120 10.73 5.76 21.48
N PHE A 121 10.63 5.62 20.17
CA PHE A 121 9.61 4.79 19.52
C PHE A 121 9.67 3.34 19.98
N LEU A 122 10.88 2.76 20.06
CA LEU A 122 11.07 1.37 20.52
C LEU A 122 10.67 1.19 22.00
N ARG A 123 10.94 2.19 22.85
CA ARG A 123 10.51 2.16 24.26
C ARG A 123 8.99 2.29 24.40
N VAL A 124 8.36 3.16 23.63
CA VAL A 124 6.89 3.34 23.64
C VAL A 124 6.20 2.04 23.22
N LEU A 125 6.76 1.32 22.24
CA LEU A 125 6.25 0.02 21.80
C LEU A 125 6.66 -1.14 22.70
N GLN A 126 7.35 -0.89 23.82
CA GLN A 126 7.81 -1.92 24.76
C GLN A 126 8.57 -3.05 24.05
N SER A 127 9.46 -2.68 23.14
CA SER A 127 10.28 -3.65 22.39
C SER A 127 11.08 -4.53 23.34
N PRO A 128 11.19 -5.86 23.10
CA PRO A 128 11.95 -6.75 23.95
C PRO A 128 13.40 -6.29 24.11
N PRO A 129 13.98 -6.35 25.34
CA PRO A 129 15.32 -5.84 25.63
C PRO A 129 16.42 -6.43 24.75
N ASP A 130 16.28 -7.71 24.38
CA ASP A 130 17.21 -8.47 23.55
C ASP A 130 17.20 -8.03 22.08
N THR A 131 16.11 -7.39 21.59
CA THR A 131 15.98 -6.93 20.21
C THR A 131 16.27 -5.43 20.05
N ILE A 132 16.31 -4.63 21.14
CA ILE A 132 16.38 -3.16 21.07
C ILE A 132 17.62 -2.67 20.31
N ALA A 133 18.79 -3.27 20.57
CA ALA A 133 20.04 -2.84 19.95
C ALA A 133 20.00 -3.03 18.42
N GLU A 134 19.56 -4.21 17.96
CA GLU A 134 19.45 -4.54 16.54
C GLU A 134 18.32 -3.73 15.87
N SER A 135 17.16 -3.61 16.52
CA SER A 135 16.06 -2.77 16.01
C SER A 135 16.46 -1.30 15.89
N THR A 136 17.26 -0.77 16.83
CA THR A 136 17.76 0.61 16.79
C THR A 136 18.70 0.78 15.60
N THR A 137 19.63 -0.15 15.41
CA THR A 137 20.59 -0.13 14.29
C THR A 137 19.85 -0.20 12.95
N TYR A 138 18.93 -1.15 12.81
CA TYR A 138 18.13 -1.32 11.62
C TYR A 138 17.32 -0.07 11.27
N LEU A 139 16.52 0.44 12.22
CA LEU A 139 15.67 1.61 12.01
C LEU A 139 16.44 2.86 11.67
N ARG A 140 17.56 3.13 12.38
CA ARG A 140 18.38 4.31 12.08
C ARG A 140 18.92 4.28 10.67
N ILE A 141 19.38 3.11 10.21
CA ILE A 141 19.83 2.95 8.82
C ILE A 141 18.66 3.15 7.86
N VAL A 142 17.50 2.51 8.10
CA VAL A 142 16.31 2.67 7.24
C VAL A 142 15.87 4.14 7.15
N PHE A 143 15.87 4.87 8.28
CA PHE A 143 15.51 6.30 8.26
C PHE A 143 16.50 7.17 7.48
N LEU A 144 17.78 6.80 7.39
CA LEU A 144 18.73 7.51 6.51
C LEU A 144 18.36 7.36 5.01
N GLY A 145 17.72 6.26 4.63
CA GLY A 145 17.28 6.03 3.25
C GLY A 145 15.84 6.42 2.95
N VAL A 146 15.06 6.86 3.95
CA VAL A 146 13.62 7.09 3.78
C VAL A 146 13.31 8.16 2.73
N THR A 147 14.15 9.18 2.58
CA THR A 147 13.98 10.20 1.54
C THR A 147 13.99 9.59 0.15
N ALA A 148 14.89 8.64 -0.14
CA ALA A 148 14.94 7.96 -1.44
C ALA A 148 13.69 7.06 -1.65
N GLN A 149 13.24 6.38 -0.61
CA GLN A 149 12.02 5.57 -0.65
C GLN A 149 10.78 6.42 -0.96
N LEU A 150 10.61 7.55 -0.26
CA LEU A 150 9.51 8.47 -0.52
C LEU A 150 9.59 9.08 -1.91
N LEU A 151 10.81 9.44 -2.36
CA LEU A 151 11.04 9.99 -3.69
C LEU A 151 10.63 8.99 -4.78
N TYR A 152 11.07 7.73 -4.67
CA TYR A 152 10.64 6.68 -5.60
C TYR A 152 9.11 6.52 -5.62
N ASN A 153 8.45 6.47 -4.46
CA ASN A 153 6.99 6.33 -4.40
C ASN A 153 6.27 7.53 -5.04
N MET A 154 6.78 8.75 -4.82
CA MET A 154 6.25 9.96 -5.45
C MET A 154 6.42 9.93 -6.97
N GLU A 155 7.61 9.56 -7.46
CA GLU A 155 7.93 9.47 -8.89
C GLU A 155 7.12 8.37 -9.58
N ALA A 156 6.97 7.21 -8.93
CA ALA A 156 6.08 6.14 -9.39
C ALA A 156 4.63 6.63 -9.46
N GLY A 157 4.19 7.43 -8.47
CA GLY A 157 2.89 8.11 -8.48
C GLY A 157 2.71 9.06 -9.66
N VAL A 158 3.72 9.88 -9.98
CA VAL A 158 3.73 10.77 -11.16
C VAL A 158 3.61 9.96 -12.45
N LEU A 159 4.41 8.89 -12.61
CA LEU A 159 4.35 8.03 -13.79
C LEU A 159 2.99 7.33 -13.92
N ASN A 160 2.44 6.82 -12.84
CA ASN A 160 1.09 6.25 -12.81
C ASN A 160 0.02 7.31 -13.16
N ALA A 161 0.15 8.54 -12.66
CA ALA A 161 -0.78 9.63 -12.94
C ALA A 161 -0.89 9.96 -14.44
N VAL A 162 0.20 9.79 -15.18
CA VAL A 162 0.24 10.01 -16.63
C VAL A 162 0.02 8.71 -17.45
N GLY A 163 -0.39 7.62 -16.79
CA GLY A 163 -0.73 6.35 -17.42
C GLY A 163 0.46 5.42 -17.71
N ASP A 164 1.67 5.73 -17.24
CA ASP A 164 2.84 4.85 -17.36
C ASP A 164 3.02 3.97 -16.11
N SER A 165 2.32 2.85 -16.06
CA SER A 165 2.49 1.87 -14.98
C SER A 165 3.64 0.88 -15.23
N ARG A 166 4.19 0.83 -16.44
CA ARG A 166 5.25 -0.12 -16.80
C ARG A 166 6.61 0.31 -16.27
N SER A 167 6.92 1.61 -16.36
CA SER A 167 8.23 2.12 -15.89
C SER A 167 8.42 1.90 -14.38
N PRO A 168 7.47 2.24 -13.49
CA PRO A 168 7.57 1.92 -12.06
C PRO A 168 7.75 0.42 -11.80
N PHE A 169 7.00 -0.43 -12.51
CA PHE A 169 7.14 -1.89 -12.40
C PHE A 169 8.55 -2.37 -12.73
N ILE A 170 9.13 -1.90 -13.85
CA ILE A 170 10.50 -2.29 -14.26
C ILE A 170 11.52 -1.85 -13.21
N TYR A 171 11.42 -0.61 -12.70
CA TYR A 171 12.36 -0.09 -11.70
C TYR A 171 12.26 -0.84 -10.39
N LEU A 172 11.02 -1.15 -9.95
CA LEU A 172 10.80 -1.96 -8.77
C LEU A 172 11.34 -3.39 -8.93
N SER A 173 11.17 -4.00 -10.11
CA SER A 173 11.71 -5.34 -10.39
C SER A 173 13.24 -5.36 -10.35
N ILE A 174 13.90 -4.35 -10.92
CA ILE A 174 15.36 -4.18 -10.82
C ILE A 174 15.78 -4.01 -9.37
N CYS A 175 15.06 -3.16 -8.62
CA CYS A 175 15.29 -2.93 -7.20
C CYS A 175 15.21 -4.24 -6.40
N CYS A 176 14.18 -5.07 -6.63
CA CYS A 176 14.01 -6.34 -5.95
C CYS A 176 15.18 -7.30 -6.19
N ILE A 177 15.61 -7.42 -7.44
CA ILE A 177 16.75 -8.30 -7.79
C ILE A 177 18.03 -7.80 -7.12
N VAL A 178 18.30 -6.50 -7.17
CA VAL A 178 19.49 -5.90 -6.54
C VAL A 178 19.43 -6.00 -5.02
N ASN A 179 18.27 -5.81 -4.41
CA ASN A 179 18.09 -5.98 -2.98
C ASN A 179 18.46 -7.42 -2.55
N ILE A 180 17.87 -8.45 -3.19
CA ILE A 180 18.17 -9.85 -2.88
C ILE A 180 19.67 -10.15 -3.04
N PHE A 181 20.29 -9.64 -4.11
CA PHE A 181 21.73 -9.80 -4.32
C PHE A 181 22.54 -9.14 -3.21
N LEU A 182 22.22 -7.90 -2.85
CA LEU A 182 22.90 -7.16 -1.79
C LEU A 182 22.66 -7.79 -0.40
N ASP A 183 21.47 -8.31 -0.12
CA ASP A 183 21.19 -9.04 1.12
C ASP A 183 22.09 -10.26 1.25
N LEU A 184 22.18 -11.08 0.20
CA LEU A 184 23.10 -12.23 0.21
C LEU A 184 24.56 -11.80 0.38
N LEU A 185 24.97 -10.74 -0.30
CA LEU A 185 26.34 -10.24 -0.23
C LEU A 185 26.67 -9.66 1.16
N LEU A 186 25.83 -8.75 1.67
CA LEU A 186 26.12 -8.01 2.91
C LEU A 186 25.82 -8.85 4.15
N VAL A 187 24.76 -9.67 4.14
CA VAL A 187 24.34 -10.45 5.29
C VAL A 187 25.02 -11.81 5.31
N ALA A 188 25.02 -12.58 4.21
CA ALA A 188 25.57 -13.93 4.20
C ALA A 188 27.07 -13.96 4.02
N VAL A 189 27.65 -13.13 3.11
CA VAL A 189 29.10 -13.12 2.82
C VAL A 189 29.85 -12.21 3.78
N PHE A 190 29.47 -10.92 3.88
CA PHE A 190 30.16 -9.96 4.75
C PHE A 190 29.73 -10.04 6.21
N LYS A 191 28.68 -10.80 6.54
CA LYS A 191 28.18 -11.02 7.91
C LYS A 191 27.86 -9.74 8.67
N MET A 192 27.31 -8.74 7.98
CA MET A 192 26.98 -7.44 8.56
C MET A 192 25.69 -7.46 9.42
N GLY A 193 25.06 -8.62 9.61
CA GLY A 193 23.85 -8.75 10.43
C GLY A 193 22.68 -7.89 9.91
N VAL A 194 21.88 -7.35 10.83
CA VAL A 194 20.73 -6.48 10.49
C VAL A 194 21.12 -5.19 9.77
N ALA A 195 22.35 -4.69 10.03
CA ALA A 195 22.86 -3.51 9.32
C ALA A 195 23.03 -3.78 7.82
N GLY A 196 23.49 -4.99 7.47
CA GLY A 196 23.62 -5.43 6.07
C GLY A 196 22.27 -5.42 5.34
N ALA A 197 21.23 -5.99 5.94
CA ALA A 197 19.87 -5.99 5.38
C ALA A 197 19.32 -4.55 5.22
N ALA A 198 19.47 -3.70 6.23
CA ALA A 198 19.05 -2.31 6.14
C ALA A 198 19.77 -1.55 5.02
N ILE A 199 21.09 -1.73 4.87
CA ILE A 199 21.88 -1.10 3.81
C ILE A 199 21.47 -1.62 2.43
N ALA A 200 21.23 -2.93 2.27
CA ALA A 200 20.74 -3.51 1.03
C ALA A 200 19.40 -2.90 0.60
N THR A 201 18.48 -2.78 1.55
CA THR A 201 17.17 -2.15 1.33
C THR A 201 17.32 -0.71 0.89
N ILE A 202 18.14 0.11 1.57
CA ILE A 202 18.34 1.51 1.19
C ILE A 202 19.03 1.64 -0.16
N ALA A 203 20.08 0.88 -0.40
CA ALA A 203 20.81 0.96 -1.66
C ALA A 203 19.91 0.63 -2.87
N SER A 204 19.04 -0.38 -2.74
CA SER A 204 18.07 -0.73 -3.76
C SER A 204 16.99 0.35 -3.94
N GLN A 205 16.53 0.99 -2.86
CA GLN A 205 15.57 2.11 -2.92
C GLN A 205 16.20 3.35 -3.58
N ILE A 206 17.44 3.68 -3.25
CA ILE A 206 18.19 4.77 -3.90
C ILE A 206 18.28 4.50 -5.40
N MET A 207 18.60 3.27 -5.80
CA MET A 207 18.67 2.91 -7.22
C MET A 207 17.32 3.09 -7.92
N SER A 208 16.21 2.66 -7.31
CA SER A 208 14.86 2.86 -7.87
C SER A 208 14.55 4.34 -8.06
N ALA A 209 14.84 5.17 -7.05
CA ALA A 209 14.64 6.61 -7.12
C ALA A 209 15.48 7.25 -8.22
N VAL A 210 16.76 6.87 -8.34
CA VAL A 210 17.65 7.38 -9.41
C VAL A 210 17.13 7.00 -10.80
N LEU A 211 16.66 5.77 -10.99
CA LEU A 211 16.11 5.32 -12.28
C LEU A 211 14.81 6.09 -12.62
N ALA A 212 13.92 6.28 -11.66
CA ALA A 212 12.68 7.02 -11.86
C ALA A 212 12.94 8.52 -12.09
N THR A 213 13.82 9.15 -11.30
CA THR A 213 14.28 10.54 -11.52
C THR A 213 14.88 10.71 -12.92
N ALA A 214 15.77 9.82 -13.32
CA ALA A 214 16.42 9.88 -14.65
C ALA A 214 15.38 9.79 -15.79
N LYS A 215 14.36 8.93 -15.64
CA LYS A 215 13.25 8.84 -16.58
C LYS A 215 12.47 10.14 -16.69
N LEU A 216 12.08 10.71 -15.54
CA LEU A 216 11.32 11.95 -15.48
C LEU A 216 12.13 13.15 -16.00
N MET A 217 13.41 13.24 -15.68
CA MET A 217 14.29 14.31 -16.20
C MET A 217 14.55 14.23 -17.71
N ARG A 218 14.63 13.00 -18.27
CA ARG A 218 14.85 12.77 -19.71
C ARG A 218 13.56 12.84 -20.52
N SER A 219 12.39 12.90 -19.87
CA SER A 219 11.11 13.03 -20.57
C SER A 219 11.06 14.35 -21.36
N LYS A 220 10.37 14.33 -22.50
CA LYS A 220 10.04 15.52 -23.29
C LYS A 220 8.63 16.04 -23.03
N GLU A 221 7.88 15.36 -22.18
CA GLU A 221 6.49 15.63 -21.85
C GLU A 221 6.35 16.66 -20.71
N ALA A 222 5.16 17.17 -20.51
CA ALA A 222 4.85 18.20 -19.51
C ALA A 222 5.20 17.83 -18.06
N TYR A 223 5.22 16.53 -17.73
CA TYR A 223 5.61 16.03 -16.39
C TYR A 223 7.12 15.92 -16.19
N ARG A 224 7.94 16.47 -17.12
CA ARG A 224 9.40 16.50 -16.98
C ARG A 224 9.82 17.23 -15.71
N ILE A 225 10.72 16.59 -14.93
CA ILE A 225 11.37 17.25 -13.79
C ILE A 225 12.53 18.08 -14.31
N THR A 226 12.57 19.35 -13.94
CA THR A 226 13.69 20.24 -14.15
C THR A 226 14.09 20.85 -12.80
N LEU A 227 15.41 20.99 -12.56
CA LEU A 227 15.89 21.53 -11.29
C LEU A 227 15.32 22.95 -10.99
N LYS A 228 15.12 23.76 -12.01
CA LYS A 228 14.49 25.08 -11.91
C LYS A 228 12.98 25.03 -11.65
N GLY A 229 12.32 23.90 -11.99
CA GLY A 229 10.88 23.71 -11.80
C GLY A 229 10.52 23.12 -10.42
N ILE A 230 11.53 22.68 -9.65
CA ILE A 230 11.29 22.16 -8.29
C ILE A 230 11.01 23.36 -7.35
N GLY A 231 9.76 23.43 -6.87
CA GLY A 231 9.33 24.51 -5.99
C GLY A 231 7.94 24.29 -5.44
N LEU A 232 7.60 24.94 -4.33
CA LEU A 232 6.32 24.77 -3.67
C LEU A 232 5.30 25.81 -4.20
N HIS A 233 4.33 25.34 -4.98
CA HIS A 233 3.19 26.14 -5.42
C HIS A 233 2.03 25.96 -4.44
N ARG A 234 1.78 26.94 -3.59
CA ARG A 234 0.83 26.87 -2.45
C ARG A 234 -0.56 26.33 -2.83
N LYS A 235 -1.12 26.75 -3.97
CA LYS A 235 -2.45 26.28 -4.41
C LYS A 235 -2.45 24.79 -4.75
N LEU A 236 -1.43 24.32 -5.48
CA LEU A 236 -1.28 22.91 -5.87
C LEU A 236 -0.97 22.04 -4.66
N LEU A 237 -0.06 22.50 -3.81
CA LEU A 237 0.25 21.81 -2.54
C LEU A 237 -1.01 21.68 -1.68
N GLY A 238 -1.81 22.73 -1.55
CA GLY A 238 -3.07 22.67 -0.80
C GLY A 238 -4.03 21.61 -1.33
N ARG A 239 -4.17 21.50 -2.68
CA ARG A 239 -4.99 20.42 -3.30
C ARG A 239 -4.42 19.03 -3.04
N MET A 240 -3.09 18.86 -3.15
CA MET A 240 -2.42 17.59 -2.88
C MET A 240 -2.59 17.15 -1.43
N LEU A 241 -2.41 18.08 -0.49
CA LEU A 241 -2.57 17.81 0.94
C LEU A 241 -4.04 17.54 1.32
N HIS A 242 -4.99 18.22 0.69
CA HIS A 242 -6.42 17.99 0.93
C HIS A 242 -6.84 16.53 0.62
N ILE A 243 -6.23 15.92 -0.39
CA ILE A 243 -6.47 14.51 -0.74
C ILE A 243 -5.52 13.59 0.04
N GLY A 244 -4.26 13.98 0.18
CA GLY A 244 -3.22 13.14 0.74
C GLY A 244 -3.28 12.99 2.26
N ILE A 245 -3.58 14.07 3.02
CA ILE A 245 -3.67 13.98 4.49
C ILE A 245 -4.74 12.98 4.93
N PRO A 246 -5.98 13.01 4.40
CA PRO A 246 -6.95 11.98 4.73
C PRO A 246 -6.44 10.56 4.43
N ALA A 247 -5.80 10.34 3.27
CA ALA A 247 -5.25 9.04 2.92
C ALA A 247 -4.13 8.58 3.88
N GLY A 248 -3.25 9.50 4.29
CA GLY A 248 -2.23 9.24 5.31
C GLY A 248 -2.82 8.87 6.66
N LEU A 249 -3.83 9.62 7.13
CA LEU A 249 -4.56 9.31 8.36
C LEU A 249 -5.23 7.94 8.28
N GLN A 250 -5.85 7.60 7.15
CA GLN A 250 -6.44 6.27 6.93
C GLN A 250 -5.40 5.17 7.07
N SER A 251 -4.21 5.33 6.48
CA SER A 251 -3.10 4.37 6.62
C SER A 251 -2.70 4.16 8.07
N SER A 252 -2.57 5.25 8.85
CA SER A 252 -2.28 5.18 10.29
C SER A 252 -3.40 4.50 11.08
N MET A 253 -4.65 4.78 10.76
CA MET A 253 -5.81 4.12 11.41
C MET A 253 -5.82 2.61 11.16
N TYR A 254 -5.49 2.17 9.94
CA TYR A 254 -5.33 0.74 9.64
C TYR A 254 -4.20 0.11 10.46
N ALA A 255 -3.03 0.77 10.53
CA ALA A 255 -1.91 0.25 11.30
C ALA A 255 -2.28 0.06 12.78
N ILE A 256 -2.93 1.05 13.39
CA ILE A 256 -3.37 0.99 14.79
C ILE A 256 -4.44 -0.11 14.99
N SER A 257 -5.45 -0.18 14.12
CA SER A 257 -6.50 -1.20 14.20
C SER A 257 -5.93 -2.61 14.09
N ASN A 258 -5.00 -2.84 13.16
CA ASN A 258 -4.34 -4.13 12.99
C ASN A 258 -3.45 -4.50 14.19
N MET A 259 -2.80 -3.53 14.85
CA MET A 259 -2.06 -3.78 16.10
C MET A 259 -3.00 -4.25 17.23
N ILE A 260 -4.18 -3.66 17.39
CA ILE A 260 -5.16 -4.07 18.39
C ILE A 260 -5.65 -5.50 18.13
N ILE A 261 -5.90 -5.85 16.87
CA ILE A 261 -6.28 -7.21 16.48
C ILE A 261 -5.12 -8.19 16.77
N GLN A 262 -3.88 -7.80 16.47
CA GLN A 262 -2.72 -8.65 16.75
C GLN A 262 -2.56 -8.95 18.24
N VAL A 263 -2.85 -7.97 19.12
CA VAL A 263 -2.87 -8.20 20.58
C VAL A 263 -3.93 -9.25 20.94
N ALA A 264 -5.13 -9.17 20.37
CA ALA A 264 -6.17 -10.17 20.61
C ALA A 264 -5.77 -11.57 20.12
N VAL A 265 -5.11 -11.67 18.97
CA VAL A 265 -4.58 -12.95 18.45
C VAL A 265 -3.51 -13.52 19.38
N ASN A 266 -2.61 -12.68 19.87
CA ASN A 266 -1.51 -13.11 20.77
C ASN A 266 -2.04 -13.73 22.06
N LEU A 267 -3.18 -13.27 22.57
CA LEU A 267 -3.82 -13.83 23.77
C LEU A 267 -4.42 -15.23 23.56
N LEU A 268 -4.60 -15.69 22.32
CA LEU A 268 -5.14 -17.01 21.99
C LEU A 268 -4.09 -18.12 21.88
N GLY A 269 -2.82 -17.81 22.16
CA GLY A 269 -1.72 -18.77 22.23
C GLY A 269 -0.93 -18.92 20.92
N THR A 270 0.22 -19.58 21.04
CA THR A 270 1.28 -19.64 20.00
C THR A 270 0.82 -20.29 18.70
N ALA A 271 0.07 -21.39 18.76
CA ALA A 271 -0.45 -22.05 17.56
C ALA A 271 -1.42 -21.13 16.78
N THR A 272 -2.20 -20.33 17.49
CA THR A 272 -3.11 -19.35 16.87
C THR A 272 -2.35 -18.19 16.21
N VAL A 273 -1.29 -17.70 16.87
CA VAL A 273 -0.39 -16.68 16.30
C VAL A 273 0.30 -17.20 15.03
N ALA A 274 0.79 -18.45 15.06
CA ALA A 274 1.39 -19.06 13.88
C ALA A 274 0.39 -19.22 12.72
N ALA A 275 -0.84 -19.66 13.02
CA ALA A 275 -1.91 -19.80 12.04
C ALA A 275 -2.32 -18.45 11.44
N TRP A 276 -2.43 -17.40 12.27
CA TRP A 276 -2.71 -16.03 11.82
C TRP A 276 -1.62 -15.49 10.91
N SER A 277 -0.35 -15.70 11.29
CA SER A 277 0.80 -15.30 10.49
C SER A 277 0.86 -16.01 9.14
N LEU A 278 0.55 -17.32 9.12
CA LEU A 278 0.50 -18.10 7.89
C LEU A 278 -0.63 -17.64 6.97
N SER A 279 -1.83 -17.43 7.53
CA SER A 279 -2.96 -16.84 6.79
C SER A 279 -2.60 -15.48 6.20
N GLY A 280 -1.96 -14.60 6.97
CA GLY A 280 -1.52 -13.28 6.52
C GLY A 280 -0.53 -13.30 5.36
N LYS A 281 0.33 -14.32 5.25
CA LYS A 281 1.22 -14.49 4.10
C LYS A 281 0.44 -14.84 2.83
N ILE A 282 -0.58 -15.69 2.94
CA ILE A 282 -1.46 -16.05 1.82
C ILE A 282 -2.32 -14.86 1.42
N ASP A 283 -2.92 -14.18 2.40
CA ASP A 283 -3.73 -12.99 2.21
C ASP A 283 -2.94 -11.84 1.55
N GLY A 284 -1.62 -11.78 1.80
CA GLY A 284 -0.74 -10.77 1.20
C GLY A 284 -0.82 -10.71 -0.31
N PHE A 285 -1.05 -11.83 -1.00
CA PHE A 285 -1.25 -11.87 -2.45
C PHE A 285 -2.57 -11.20 -2.85
N TYR A 286 -3.64 -11.44 -2.10
CA TYR A 286 -4.92 -10.78 -2.32
C TYR A 286 -4.83 -9.28 -2.11
N TRP A 287 -4.21 -8.85 -1.00
CA TRP A 287 -4.04 -7.44 -0.67
C TRP A 287 -3.20 -6.69 -1.70
N ALA A 288 -2.15 -7.33 -2.24
CA ALA A 288 -1.34 -6.75 -3.30
C ALA A 288 -2.15 -6.50 -4.58
N CYS A 289 -2.97 -7.48 -5.00
CA CYS A 289 -3.84 -7.33 -6.16
C CYS A 289 -4.96 -6.29 -5.92
N SER A 290 -5.58 -6.31 -4.74
CA SER A 290 -6.64 -5.36 -4.38
C SER A 290 -6.14 -3.92 -4.37
N ASN A 291 -4.98 -3.66 -3.76
CA ASN A 291 -4.35 -2.35 -3.76
C ASN A 291 -4.03 -1.87 -5.19
N ALA A 292 -3.48 -2.75 -6.03
CA ALA A 292 -3.21 -2.43 -7.43
C ALA A 292 -4.49 -2.06 -8.20
N ALA A 293 -5.60 -2.74 -7.92
CA ALA A 293 -6.90 -2.43 -8.50
C ALA A 293 -7.39 -1.03 -8.07
N GLY A 294 -7.28 -0.71 -6.77
CA GLY A 294 -7.62 0.61 -6.23
C GLY A 294 -6.80 1.74 -6.89
N ILE A 295 -5.48 1.54 -7.04
CA ILE A 295 -4.59 2.50 -7.72
C ILE A 295 -4.98 2.66 -9.19
N ALA A 296 -5.28 1.57 -9.89
CA ALA A 296 -5.66 1.61 -11.31
C ALA A 296 -6.98 2.36 -11.52
N VAL A 297 -7.99 2.06 -10.72
CA VAL A 297 -9.30 2.73 -10.79
C VAL A 297 -9.20 4.19 -10.41
N MET A 298 -8.45 4.53 -9.37
CA MET A 298 -8.22 5.91 -8.93
C MET A 298 -7.59 6.75 -10.04
N ASN A 299 -6.53 6.27 -10.69
CA ASN A 299 -5.87 7.00 -11.78
C ASN A 299 -6.77 7.13 -13.01
N PHE A 300 -7.51 6.06 -13.36
CA PHE A 300 -8.47 6.10 -14.46
C PHE A 300 -9.58 7.14 -14.19
N ALA A 301 -10.16 7.12 -13.00
CA ALA A 301 -11.18 8.08 -12.58
C ALA A 301 -10.61 9.50 -12.56
N ALA A 302 -9.40 9.71 -12.03
CA ALA A 302 -8.78 11.03 -11.96
C ALA A 302 -8.53 11.66 -13.34
N GLN A 303 -7.96 10.89 -14.28
CA GLN A 303 -7.74 11.40 -15.64
C GLN A 303 -9.06 11.72 -16.35
N ASN A 304 -10.05 10.83 -16.27
CA ASN A 304 -11.35 11.06 -16.92
C ASN A 304 -12.15 12.21 -16.27
N TYR A 305 -12.06 12.35 -14.94
CA TYR A 305 -12.62 13.51 -14.22
C TYR A 305 -11.98 14.82 -14.68
N GLY A 306 -10.65 14.86 -14.76
CA GLY A 306 -9.91 16.01 -15.28
C GLY A 306 -10.28 16.38 -16.73
N ALA A 307 -10.56 15.36 -17.57
CA ALA A 307 -11.04 15.53 -18.94
C ALA A 307 -12.53 15.91 -19.04
N GLY A 308 -13.26 16.05 -17.94
CA GLY A 308 -14.69 16.31 -17.91
C GLY A 308 -15.56 15.11 -18.35
N ARG A 309 -15.01 13.90 -18.42
CA ARG A 309 -15.67 12.69 -18.93
C ARG A 309 -16.24 11.82 -17.82
N MET A 310 -17.26 12.33 -17.14
CA MET A 310 -17.91 11.63 -16.04
C MET A 310 -18.64 10.34 -16.48
N ASP A 311 -19.10 10.28 -17.74
CA ASP A 311 -19.61 9.08 -18.40
C ASP A 311 -18.60 7.92 -18.27
N ARG A 312 -17.34 8.17 -18.62
CA ARG A 312 -16.28 7.15 -18.55
C ARG A 312 -15.87 6.81 -17.12
N VAL A 313 -15.95 7.75 -16.17
CA VAL A 313 -15.73 7.44 -14.75
C VAL A 313 -16.76 6.42 -14.27
N HIS A 314 -18.03 6.60 -14.62
CA HIS A 314 -19.09 5.69 -14.25
C HIS A 314 -18.98 4.31 -14.92
N ASP A 315 -18.69 4.30 -16.23
CA ASP A 315 -18.47 3.03 -16.96
C ASP A 315 -17.26 2.28 -16.42
N CYS A 316 -16.18 3.00 -16.03
CA CYS A 316 -15.04 2.42 -15.36
C CYS A 316 -15.41 1.80 -14.00
N GLU A 317 -16.20 2.49 -13.19
CA GLU A 317 -16.70 1.95 -11.90
C GLU A 317 -17.43 0.63 -12.10
N LYS A 318 -18.45 0.62 -12.97
CA LYS A 318 -19.24 -0.59 -13.26
C LYS A 318 -18.38 -1.75 -13.76
N LEU A 319 -17.48 -1.45 -14.70
CA LEU A 319 -16.61 -2.46 -15.30
C LEU A 319 -15.59 -2.98 -14.28
N SER A 320 -15.01 -2.08 -13.47
CA SER A 320 -14.05 -2.44 -12.43
C SER A 320 -14.69 -3.32 -11.35
N LEU A 321 -15.90 -3.00 -10.91
CA LEU A 321 -16.64 -3.84 -9.98
C LEU A 321 -16.85 -5.25 -10.55
N LYS A 322 -17.30 -5.38 -11.79
CA LYS A 322 -17.49 -6.69 -12.43
C LYS A 322 -16.18 -7.46 -12.57
N LEU A 323 -15.14 -6.80 -13.06
CA LEU A 323 -13.84 -7.41 -13.31
C LEU A 323 -13.14 -7.86 -12.03
N PHE A 324 -12.96 -6.93 -11.08
CA PHE A 324 -12.21 -7.23 -9.87
C PHE A 324 -13.00 -8.08 -8.87
N MET A 325 -14.33 -7.97 -8.86
CA MET A 325 -15.20 -8.91 -8.15
C MET A 325 -15.03 -10.33 -8.69
N GLY A 326 -15.04 -10.49 -10.03
CA GLY A 326 -14.81 -11.79 -10.69
C GLY A 326 -13.42 -12.35 -10.36
N ILE A 327 -12.38 -11.52 -10.41
CA ILE A 327 -11.01 -11.93 -10.03
C ILE A 327 -10.96 -12.35 -8.57
N THR A 328 -11.57 -11.58 -7.65
CA THR A 328 -11.61 -11.91 -6.22
C THR A 328 -12.35 -13.21 -5.95
N LEU A 329 -13.50 -13.43 -6.59
CA LEU A 329 -14.27 -14.66 -6.43
C LEU A 329 -13.50 -15.88 -6.98
N LEU A 330 -12.81 -15.74 -8.12
CA LEU A 330 -11.95 -16.78 -8.66
C LEU A 330 -10.79 -17.08 -7.69
N PHE A 331 -10.13 -16.06 -7.18
CA PHE A 331 -9.05 -16.22 -6.20
C PHE A 331 -9.55 -16.92 -4.92
N SER A 332 -10.71 -16.53 -4.41
CA SER A 332 -11.35 -17.15 -3.26
C SER A 332 -11.70 -18.62 -3.54
N ALA A 333 -12.25 -18.93 -4.72
CA ALA A 333 -12.57 -20.30 -5.12
C ALA A 333 -11.31 -21.18 -5.22
N VAL A 334 -10.22 -20.65 -5.79
CA VAL A 334 -8.93 -21.35 -5.86
C VAL A 334 -8.36 -21.60 -4.46
N LEU A 335 -8.36 -20.60 -3.59
CA LEU A 335 -7.87 -20.76 -2.22
C LEU A 335 -8.70 -21.76 -1.42
N LEU A 336 -10.02 -21.73 -1.54
CA LEU A 336 -10.88 -22.68 -0.82
C LEU A 336 -10.86 -24.07 -1.43
N GLY A 337 -10.68 -24.20 -2.75
CA GLY A 337 -10.59 -25.49 -3.43
C GLY A 337 -9.26 -26.20 -3.21
N PHE A 338 -8.16 -25.45 -3.27
CA PHE A 338 -6.81 -26.01 -3.20
C PHE A 338 -6.05 -25.68 -1.91
N GLY A 339 -6.58 -24.85 -1.03
CA GLY A 339 -5.88 -24.38 0.17
C GLY A 339 -5.38 -25.49 1.06
N ARG A 340 -6.18 -26.56 1.27
CA ARG A 340 -5.75 -27.73 2.07
C ARG A 340 -4.51 -28.44 1.51
N PHE A 341 -4.29 -28.38 0.20
CA PHE A 341 -3.11 -28.95 -0.45
C PHE A 341 -1.92 -27.99 -0.43
N LEU A 342 -2.19 -26.66 -0.38
CA LEU A 342 -1.15 -25.62 -0.37
C LEU A 342 -0.59 -25.39 1.03
N LEU A 343 -1.41 -25.46 2.07
CA LEU A 343 -1.01 -25.17 3.45
C LEU A 343 0.18 -26.02 3.95
N PRO A 344 0.25 -27.36 3.70
CA PRO A 344 1.38 -28.19 4.12
C PRO A 344 2.72 -27.79 3.50
N LEU A 345 2.74 -26.99 2.41
CA LEU A 345 3.97 -26.46 1.83
C LEU A 345 4.63 -25.38 2.71
N PHE A 346 3.89 -24.83 3.67
CA PHE A 346 4.33 -23.71 4.51
C PHE A 346 4.60 -24.11 5.97
N ASN A 347 3.95 -25.16 6.45
CA ASN A 347 4.09 -25.62 7.85
C ASN A 347 3.70 -27.10 7.94
N ASP A 348 4.35 -27.84 8.86
CA ASP A 348 4.11 -29.27 9.11
C ASP A 348 3.23 -29.52 10.34
N ASP A 349 2.96 -28.50 11.17
CA ASP A 349 2.17 -28.64 12.39
C ASP A 349 0.68 -28.72 12.08
N ALA A 350 0.07 -29.86 12.37
CA ALA A 350 -1.32 -30.15 12.08
C ALA A 350 -2.30 -29.19 12.79
N GLU A 351 -1.98 -28.72 14.01
CA GLU A 351 -2.82 -27.76 14.74
C GLU A 351 -2.79 -26.38 14.06
N VAL A 352 -1.60 -25.92 13.67
CA VAL A 352 -1.41 -24.67 12.94
C VAL A 352 -2.14 -24.71 11.61
N LEU A 353 -2.01 -25.81 10.85
CA LEU A 353 -2.70 -25.98 9.57
C LEU A 353 -4.22 -25.97 9.72
N ALA A 354 -4.76 -26.69 10.72
CA ALA A 354 -6.19 -26.72 10.99
C ALA A 354 -6.75 -25.33 11.35
N LYS A 355 -6.06 -24.59 12.21
CA LYS A 355 -6.43 -23.21 12.58
C LYS A 355 -6.31 -22.25 11.41
N THR A 356 -5.25 -22.36 10.59
CA THR A 356 -5.10 -21.55 9.37
C THR A 356 -6.26 -21.78 8.41
N TRP A 357 -6.66 -23.04 8.23
CA TRP A 357 -7.80 -23.39 7.39
C TRP A 357 -9.10 -22.78 7.93
N GLN A 358 -9.32 -22.78 9.24
CA GLN A 358 -10.47 -22.12 9.86
C GLN A 358 -10.49 -20.61 9.58
N VAL A 359 -9.34 -19.92 9.73
CA VAL A 359 -9.23 -18.49 9.38
C VAL A 359 -9.63 -18.25 7.93
N MET A 360 -9.09 -19.06 7.00
CA MET A 360 -9.40 -18.94 5.58
C MET A 360 -10.90 -19.16 5.31
N LEU A 361 -11.55 -20.14 5.94
CA LEU A 361 -12.98 -20.38 5.78
C LEU A 361 -13.85 -19.21 6.25
N TYR A 362 -13.41 -18.44 7.25
CA TYR A 362 -14.15 -17.29 7.77
C TYR A 362 -13.93 -16.01 6.97
N MET A 363 -12.75 -15.81 6.39
CA MET A 363 -12.38 -14.55 5.75
C MET A 363 -12.47 -14.60 4.21
N VAL A 364 -11.92 -15.64 3.59
CA VAL A 364 -11.76 -15.72 2.13
C VAL A 364 -13.08 -15.63 1.35
N PRO A 365 -14.19 -16.27 1.79
CA PRO A 365 -15.48 -16.17 1.08
C PRO A 365 -16.00 -14.73 0.99
N LEU A 366 -15.59 -13.85 1.90
CA LEU A 366 -16.10 -12.48 2.04
C LEU A 366 -15.13 -11.40 1.53
N TYR A 367 -14.02 -11.76 0.89
CA TYR A 367 -13.08 -10.80 0.27
C TYR A 367 -13.75 -9.91 -0.78
N PHE A 368 -14.81 -10.38 -1.44
CA PHE A 368 -15.52 -9.58 -2.43
C PHE A 368 -16.13 -8.29 -1.83
N THR A 369 -16.47 -8.28 -0.54
CA THR A 369 -16.96 -7.07 0.14
C THR A 369 -15.84 -6.03 0.23
N TRP A 370 -14.62 -6.43 0.59
CA TRP A 370 -13.48 -5.51 0.54
C TRP A 370 -13.22 -4.95 -0.86
N THR A 371 -13.39 -5.77 -1.90
CA THR A 371 -13.20 -5.32 -3.28
C THR A 371 -14.15 -4.16 -3.61
N TYR A 372 -15.39 -4.20 -3.13
CA TYR A 372 -16.34 -3.09 -3.30
C TYR A 372 -15.84 -1.79 -2.65
N ILE A 373 -15.38 -1.86 -1.39
CA ILE A 373 -14.78 -0.73 -0.67
C ILE A 373 -13.62 -0.13 -1.48
N GLU A 374 -12.70 -0.97 -1.94
CA GLU A 374 -11.48 -0.52 -2.63
C GLU A 374 -11.80 0.18 -3.94
N ILE A 375 -12.71 -0.37 -4.75
CA ILE A 375 -13.09 0.21 -6.04
C ILE A 375 -13.84 1.53 -5.84
N ILE A 376 -14.86 1.58 -4.97
CA ILE A 376 -15.65 2.78 -4.76
C ILE A 376 -14.80 3.90 -4.13
N SER A 377 -13.97 3.57 -3.13
CA SER A 377 -13.07 4.57 -2.54
C SER A 377 -12.02 5.06 -3.54
N GLY A 378 -11.54 4.18 -4.44
CA GLY A 378 -10.65 4.54 -5.53
C GLY A 378 -11.28 5.55 -6.50
N VAL A 379 -12.52 5.30 -6.94
CA VAL A 379 -13.28 6.25 -7.79
C VAL A 379 -13.45 7.60 -7.09
N LEU A 380 -13.92 7.60 -5.83
CA LEU A 380 -14.15 8.82 -5.06
C LEU A 380 -12.86 9.63 -4.88
N ARG A 381 -11.78 8.99 -4.49
CA ARG A 381 -10.45 9.65 -4.41
C ARG A 381 -10.01 10.22 -5.76
N GLY A 382 -10.25 9.47 -6.84
CA GLY A 382 -9.91 9.91 -8.21
C GLY A 382 -10.64 11.18 -8.63
N ILE A 383 -11.90 11.35 -8.26
CA ILE A 383 -12.66 12.59 -8.52
C ILE A 383 -12.34 13.72 -7.51
N GLY A 384 -11.47 13.45 -6.52
CA GLY A 384 -11.05 14.44 -5.52
C GLY A 384 -11.81 14.40 -4.20
N ASP A 385 -12.80 13.52 -4.06
CA ASP A 385 -13.52 13.30 -2.80
C ASP A 385 -12.76 12.28 -1.94
N ALA A 386 -11.80 12.77 -1.16
CA ALA A 386 -10.95 11.93 -0.32
C ALA A 386 -11.38 11.89 1.15
N VAL A 387 -12.06 12.93 1.64
CA VAL A 387 -12.36 13.08 3.08
C VAL A 387 -13.45 12.10 3.52
N VAL A 388 -14.56 12.05 2.79
CA VAL A 388 -15.70 11.21 3.19
C VAL A 388 -15.39 9.72 3.12
N PRO A 389 -14.72 9.20 2.06
CA PRO A 389 -14.25 7.82 2.05
C PRO A 389 -13.37 7.45 3.26
N VAL A 390 -12.49 8.35 3.67
CA VAL A 390 -11.63 8.11 4.85
C VAL A 390 -12.43 8.06 6.14
N ILE A 391 -13.44 8.92 6.30
CA ILE A 391 -14.34 8.87 7.47
C ILE A 391 -15.14 7.57 7.48
N ILE A 392 -15.72 7.17 6.34
CA ILE A 392 -16.50 5.93 6.23
C ILE A 392 -15.63 4.71 6.59
N ILE A 393 -14.42 4.62 6.03
CA ILE A 393 -13.48 3.53 6.33
C ILE A 393 -12.99 3.61 7.77
N GLY A 394 -12.65 4.80 8.25
CA GLY A 394 -12.17 5.01 9.62
C GLY A 394 -13.17 4.54 10.67
N VAL A 395 -14.45 4.88 10.49
CA VAL A 395 -15.53 4.47 11.40
C VAL A 395 -15.93 3.02 11.13
N GLY A 396 -16.21 2.65 9.88
CA GLY A 396 -16.79 1.36 9.53
C GLY A 396 -15.78 0.21 9.61
N VAL A 397 -14.52 0.44 9.24
CA VAL A 397 -13.48 -0.60 9.31
C VAL A 397 -12.67 -0.49 10.59
N CYS A 398 -12.02 0.66 10.85
CA CYS A 398 -11.05 0.74 11.93
C CYS A 398 -11.72 0.81 13.31
N LEU A 399 -12.62 1.78 13.54
CA LEU A 399 -13.27 1.96 14.84
C LEU A 399 -14.16 0.77 15.18
N LEU A 400 -14.95 0.26 14.22
CA LEU A 400 -15.84 -0.87 14.48
C LEU A 400 -15.06 -2.13 14.88
N ARG A 401 -13.89 -2.40 14.28
CA ARG A 401 -13.02 -3.51 14.69
C ARG A 401 -12.52 -3.35 16.13
N VAL A 402 -12.11 -2.13 16.50
CA VAL A 402 -11.67 -1.85 17.87
C VAL A 402 -12.81 -2.07 18.86
N VAL A 403 -14.00 -1.56 18.58
CA VAL A 403 -15.19 -1.76 19.39
C VAL A 403 -15.56 -3.25 19.48
N TRP A 404 -15.50 -3.98 18.36
CA TRP A 404 -15.76 -5.41 18.31
C TRP A 404 -14.80 -6.22 19.20
N ILE A 405 -13.51 -5.91 19.14
CA ILE A 405 -12.50 -6.56 20.00
C ILE A 405 -12.74 -6.19 21.47
N ALA A 406 -13.05 -4.94 21.78
CA ALA A 406 -13.28 -4.48 23.15
C ALA A 406 -14.58 -5.04 23.79
N THR A 407 -15.54 -5.46 22.98
CA THR A 407 -16.87 -5.95 23.44
C THR A 407 -17.03 -7.45 23.17
N VAL A 408 -17.25 -7.83 21.92
CA VAL A 408 -17.60 -9.21 21.53
C VAL A 408 -16.45 -10.18 21.80
N TYR A 409 -15.23 -9.86 21.34
CA TYR A 409 -14.08 -10.71 21.61
C TYR A 409 -13.78 -10.81 23.11
N ARG A 410 -13.86 -9.70 23.87
CA ARG A 410 -13.60 -9.71 25.31
C ARG A 410 -14.59 -10.59 26.07
N SER A 411 -15.85 -10.68 25.62
CA SER A 411 -16.86 -11.54 26.23
C SER A 411 -16.68 -13.02 25.85
N HIS A 412 -16.21 -13.31 24.65
CA HIS A 412 -16.02 -14.66 24.13
C HIS A 412 -14.70 -14.74 23.35
N PRO A 413 -13.54 -14.84 24.05
CA PRO A 413 -12.24 -14.82 23.40
C PRO A 413 -12.00 -16.14 22.64
N ASN A 414 -12.16 -16.06 21.31
CA ASN A 414 -11.90 -17.17 20.40
C ASN A 414 -11.50 -16.64 19.00
N MET A 415 -10.93 -17.54 18.17
CA MET A 415 -10.45 -17.20 16.84
C MET A 415 -11.56 -16.74 15.89
N LEU A 416 -12.75 -17.33 16.01
CA LEU A 416 -13.90 -16.94 15.18
C LEU A 416 -14.25 -15.46 15.39
N ASN A 417 -14.29 -14.98 16.63
CA ASN A 417 -14.62 -13.60 16.94
C ASN A 417 -13.53 -12.61 16.49
N VAL A 418 -12.27 -13.03 16.42
CA VAL A 418 -11.22 -12.23 15.78
C VAL A 418 -11.45 -12.13 14.28
N CYS A 419 -11.69 -13.26 13.61
CA CYS A 419 -11.89 -13.30 12.17
C CYS A 419 -13.15 -12.52 11.74
N LEU A 420 -14.27 -12.64 12.47
CA LEU A 420 -15.54 -11.97 12.17
C LEU A 420 -15.45 -10.44 12.25
N ALA A 421 -14.51 -9.89 12.99
CA ALA A 421 -14.26 -8.45 13.01
C ALA A 421 -14.02 -7.86 11.61
N TYR A 422 -13.41 -8.64 10.71
CA TYR A 422 -13.10 -8.21 9.36
C TYR A 422 -14.33 -8.14 8.45
N PRO A 423 -15.03 -9.26 8.16
CA PRO A 423 -16.16 -9.24 7.23
C PRO A 423 -17.33 -8.40 7.76
N ILE A 424 -17.58 -8.37 9.07
CA ILE A 424 -18.62 -7.50 9.63
C ILE A 424 -18.30 -6.03 9.39
N SER A 425 -17.03 -5.63 9.62
CA SER A 425 -16.61 -4.26 9.36
C SER A 425 -16.68 -3.92 7.86
N TRP A 426 -16.36 -4.84 6.97
CA TRP A 426 -16.46 -4.64 5.52
C TRP A 426 -17.91 -4.46 5.08
N ILE A 427 -18.82 -5.35 5.51
CA ILE A 427 -20.25 -5.27 5.15
C ILE A 427 -20.88 -3.96 5.62
N VAL A 428 -20.61 -3.54 6.86
CA VAL A 428 -21.12 -2.26 7.40
C VAL A 428 -20.59 -1.08 6.57
N THR A 429 -19.32 -1.13 6.20
CA THR A 429 -18.67 -0.10 5.39
C THR A 429 -19.24 -0.08 3.95
N ASP A 430 -19.51 -1.25 3.36
CA ASP A 430 -20.16 -1.37 2.06
C ASP A 430 -21.53 -0.70 2.03
N ILE A 431 -22.35 -0.94 3.07
CA ILE A 431 -23.65 -0.31 3.19
C ILE A 431 -23.52 1.22 3.25
N ALA A 432 -22.56 1.73 4.03
CA ALA A 432 -22.30 3.16 4.11
C ALA A 432 -21.84 3.74 2.77
N PHE A 433 -20.90 3.07 2.07
CA PHE A 433 -20.48 3.47 0.73
C PHE A 433 -21.61 3.42 -0.29
N PHE A 434 -22.46 2.39 -0.25
CA PHE A 434 -23.59 2.28 -1.18
C PHE A 434 -24.52 3.49 -1.09
N PHE A 435 -24.91 3.92 0.11
CA PHE A 435 -25.75 5.10 0.29
C PHE A 435 -25.03 6.39 -0.07
N TYR A 436 -23.77 6.53 0.35
CA TYR A 436 -22.98 7.71 0.03
C TYR A 436 -22.74 7.85 -1.48
N TYR A 437 -22.32 6.79 -2.16
CA TYR A 437 -22.04 6.81 -3.58
C TYR A 437 -23.29 7.09 -4.43
N ARG A 438 -24.45 6.58 -4.03
CA ARG A 438 -25.74 6.94 -4.65
C ARG A 438 -26.01 8.44 -4.57
N ARG A 439 -25.71 9.07 -3.43
CA ARG A 439 -25.83 10.52 -3.27
C ARG A 439 -24.86 11.29 -4.16
N VAL A 440 -23.62 10.85 -4.24
CA VAL A 440 -22.59 11.44 -5.11
C VAL A 440 -22.99 11.35 -6.58
N LYS A 441 -23.47 10.19 -7.03
CA LYS A 441 -24.00 10.04 -8.40
C LYS A 441 -25.08 11.08 -8.71
N TRP A 442 -25.99 11.31 -7.80
CA TRP A 442 -27.04 12.31 -7.98
C TRP A 442 -26.47 13.74 -8.07
N LEU A 443 -25.52 14.10 -7.20
CA LEU A 443 -24.89 15.43 -7.19
C LEU A 443 -24.11 15.75 -8.47
N TYR A 444 -23.42 14.77 -9.04
CA TYR A 444 -22.61 14.94 -10.24
C TYR A 444 -23.36 14.63 -11.54
N HIS A 445 -24.71 14.45 -11.48
CA HIS A 445 -25.56 14.08 -12.64
C HIS A 445 -25.03 12.88 -13.42
N ILE A 446 -24.44 11.91 -12.75
CA ILE A 446 -23.91 10.69 -13.34
C ILE A 446 -25.10 9.76 -13.64
N LYS A 447 -25.49 9.67 -14.92
CA LYS A 447 -26.60 8.81 -15.41
C LYS A 447 -26.25 7.33 -15.36
#